data_492748bd32421415d04a90ea88335ff9
#
_entry.id   492748bd32421415d04a90ea88335ff9
#
_cell.length_a   1.000
_cell.length_b   1.000
_cell.length_c   1.000
_cell.angle_alpha   90.00
_cell.angle_beta   90.00
_cell.angle_gamma   90.00
#
_symmetry.space_group_name_H-M   'P 1'
#
loop_
_entity.id
_entity.type
_entity.pdbx_description
1 polymer ?
#
loop_
_entity_poly.entity_id
_entity_poly.type
_entity_poly.pdbx_seq_one_letter_code
_entity_poly.pdbx_strand_id
1 'polypeptide(L)'
;MTASHNIVVIGGGGAGLRAAIAIAETNPQLSVAIVSKVYPMRSHTVSAEGGAAAVAGDDDSLDEHAYDTISGSDWLCDQDAVEAFVAEAPRELLQLEHWGCPWSRKPDGHIAVRPFGGMKKLRTWFAADKTGFHMLHTLFQRVLAYPDIVRYDEWFATTLLVDDGRVRGVVAIELATGRIETILADAAIICTGGCGRVFPFTTNANIKTGDGMALAFRAGAPLKDMEFVQYHPTGLPFTGILITEAARAEGGWLLNKDGYRYLQDYDLGKPTPEPTLRSMELGPRDRLSQAFVHEQEKGRTVETPYGHVVYLDLRHLGADLIDTKLPFVRELCRDYQHIDPVTELVPVRPVVHYMMGGIHTDIHGATTLPGLYAAGETACVSINGANRLGSNSLPELLVFGARAGHAAAEYAATAAAASPAVQAQARTEEQRLERELGRHGDGAERIADIRTEMQATLETAAGIYRDGPTLTKAVEQIRVLQERFAKAGIDDHSHTFNTELTALLELSGMLDVAQTIIESALHREESRGAHQRTDFPKRDDDHYLAHTLIHRESDGTARVDYLPVTITRWPPGERVYGR
;
A
#
# COMPACT_ATOMS: atom_id res chain seq x y z
N MET A 1 -22.98 -18.73 12.47
CA MET A 1 -22.34 -19.39 13.66
C MET A 1 -21.46 -18.37 14.34
N THR A 2 -21.03 -18.61 15.58
CA THR A 2 -20.18 -17.66 16.34
C THR A 2 -18.92 -18.39 16.74
N ALA A 3 -17.77 -17.93 16.26
CA ALA A 3 -16.44 -18.31 16.72
C ALA A 3 -15.94 -17.28 17.74
N SER A 4 -14.98 -17.64 18.59
CA SER A 4 -14.37 -16.74 19.55
C SER A 4 -12.87 -16.98 19.61
N HIS A 5 -12.12 -15.89 19.50
CA HIS A 5 -10.67 -15.85 19.64
C HIS A 5 -10.28 -14.66 20.52
N ASN A 6 -9.06 -14.62 21.04
CA ASN A 6 -8.61 -13.44 21.77
C ASN A 6 -8.30 -12.29 20.79
N ILE A 7 -7.71 -12.61 19.62
CA ILE A 7 -7.34 -11.58 18.65
C ILE A 7 -7.70 -12.04 17.24
N VAL A 8 -8.29 -11.14 16.44
CA VAL A 8 -8.51 -11.34 15.02
C VAL A 8 -7.57 -10.46 14.20
N VAL A 9 -6.83 -11.08 13.29
CA VAL A 9 -5.98 -10.40 12.30
C VAL A 9 -6.69 -10.43 10.95
N ILE A 10 -7.03 -9.28 10.40
CA ILE A 10 -7.74 -9.14 9.13
C ILE A 10 -6.72 -8.84 8.02
N GLY A 11 -6.41 -9.85 7.21
CA GLY A 11 -5.40 -9.82 6.16
C GLY A 11 -4.25 -10.78 6.41
N GLY A 12 -4.04 -11.72 5.48
CA GLY A 12 -3.00 -12.77 5.52
C GLY A 12 -1.73 -12.42 4.75
N GLY A 13 -1.43 -11.12 4.55
CA GLY A 13 -0.17 -10.65 3.95
C GLY A 13 0.98 -10.61 4.95
N GLY A 14 2.14 -10.07 4.53
CA GLY A 14 3.34 -10.03 5.36
C GLY A 14 3.13 -9.39 6.73
N ALA A 15 2.40 -8.26 6.82
CA ALA A 15 2.10 -7.59 8.08
C ALA A 15 1.22 -8.45 9.00
N GLY A 16 0.16 -9.06 8.45
CA GLY A 16 -0.75 -9.90 9.24
C GLY A 16 -0.09 -11.18 9.74
N LEU A 17 0.70 -11.85 8.91
CA LEU A 17 1.45 -13.04 9.33
C LEU A 17 2.48 -12.68 10.42
N ARG A 18 3.20 -11.55 10.27
CA ARG A 18 4.17 -11.10 11.28
C ARG A 18 3.48 -10.72 12.59
N ALA A 19 2.30 -10.05 12.52
CA ALA A 19 1.50 -9.72 13.70
C ALA A 19 1.04 -10.98 14.44
N ALA A 20 0.51 -11.96 13.71
CA ALA A 20 0.08 -13.24 14.31
C ALA A 20 1.23 -14.00 14.99
N ILE A 21 2.42 -14.01 14.36
CA ILE A 21 3.63 -14.57 14.98
C ILE A 21 3.99 -13.81 16.27
N ALA A 22 3.98 -12.47 16.23
CA ALA A 22 4.30 -11.65 17.41
C ALA A 22 3.35 -11.90 18.57
N ILE A 23 2.05 -12.05 18.30
CA ILE A 23 1.05 -12.40 19.33
C ILE A 23 1.42 -13.74 19.99
N ALA A 24 1.66 -14.78 19.17
CA ALA A 24 1.99 -16.12 19.66
C ALA A 24 3.32 -16.16 20.43
N GLU A 25 4.30 -15.33 20.04
CA GLU A 25 5.58 -15.19 20.76
C GLU A 25 5.43 -14.41 22.08
N THR A 26 4.50 -13.42 22.13
CA THR A 26 4.24 -12.64 23.36
C THR A 26 3.48 -13.44 24.39
N ASN A 27 2.41 -14.11 23.98
CA ASN A 27 1.60 -14.94 24.88
C ASN A 27 1.02 -16.14 24.12
N PRO A 28 1.66 -17.31 24.22
CA PRO A 28 1.22 -18.52 23.52
C PRO A 28 -0.13 -19.09 23.99
N GLN A 29 -0.75 -18.53 25.03
CA GLN A 29 -2.09 -18.93 25.49
C GLN A 29 -3.22 -18.19 24.74
N LEU A 30 -2.89 -17.14 23.99
CA LEU A 30 -3.88 -16.39 23.22
C LEU A 30 -4.22 -17.13 21.92
N SER A 31 -5.52 -17.32 21.68
CA SER A 31 -6.01 -17.81 20.39
C SER A 31 -6.06 -16.68 19.38
N VAL A 32 -5.56 -16.93 18.17
CA VAL A 32 -5.48 -15.95 17.08
C VAL A 32 -6.26 -16.44 15.88
N ALA A 33 -7.14 -15.62 15.32
CA ALA A 33 -7.76 -15.84 14.03
C ALA A 33 -7.08 -14.98 12.95
N ILE A 34 -6.69 -15.56 11.80
CA ILE A 34 -6.31 -14.81 10.60
C ILE A 34 -7.44 -14.93 9.60
N VAL A 35 -8.13 -13.83 9.31
CA VAL A 35 -9.20 -13.74 8.31
C VAL A 35 -8.63 -13.13 7.04
N SER A 36 -8.60 -13.86 5.94
CA SER A 36 -7.98 -13.42 4.69
C SER A 36 -8.89 -13.64 3.50
N LYS A 37 -9.12 -12.59 2.72
CA LYS A 37 -9.92 -12.61 1.49
C LYS A 37 -9.39 -13.58 0.43
N VAL A 38 -8.10 -13.84 0.45
CA VAL A 38 -7.42 -14.83 -0.41
C VAL A 38 -6.55 -15.74 0.43
N TYR A 39 -6.20 -16.88 -0.11
CA TYR A 39 -5.16 -17.72 0.48
C TYR A 39 -3.88 -16.89 0.71
N PRO A 40 -3.26 -16.91 1.90
CA PRO A 40 -2.19 -15.97 2.27
C PRO A 40 -1.05 -15.86 1.25
N MET A 41 -0.67 -16.97 0.61
CA MET A 41 0.38 -16.98 -0.42
C MET A 41 0.00 -16.24 -1.72
N ARG A 42 -1.24 -15.83 -1.87
CA ARG A 42 -1.74 -14.98 -2.98
C ARG A 42 -1.84 -13.50 -2.59
N SER A 43 -1.41 -13.13 -1.37
CA SER A 43 -1.41 -11.73 -0.94
C SER A 43 -0.41 -10.90 -1.76
N HIS A 44 -0.64 -9.59 -1.85
CA HIS A 44 0.18 -8.72 -2.70
C HIS A 44 1.66 -8.63 -2.28
N THR A 45 2.01 -8.99 -1.06
CA THR A 45 3.42 -9.09 -0.60
C THR A 45 4.26 -9.98 -1.52
N VAL A 46 3.67 -11.02 -2.12
CA VAL A 46 4.36 -11.93 -3.06
C VAL A 46 4.92 -11.20 -4.29
N SER A 47 4.29 -10.11 -4.70
CA SER A 47 4.64 -9.33 -5.89
C SER A 47 5.70 -8.24 -5.64
N ALA A 48 6.27 -8.15 -4.44
CA ALA A 48 7.31 -7.18 -4.14
C ALA A 48 8.69 -7.74 -4.57
N GLU A 49 9.26 -7.18 -5.62
CA GLU A 49 10.47 -7.68 -6.28
C GLU A 49 11.73 -7.01 -5.75
N GLY A 50 11.64 -5.71 -5.46
CA GLY A 50 12.78 -4.82 -5.28
C GLY A 50 13.73 -5.18 -4.14
N GLY A 51 13.21 -5.39 -2.94
CA GLY A 51 13.97 -5.67 -1.74
C GLY A 51 13.47 -4.92 -0.50
N ALA A 52 14.20 -5.08 0.59
CA ALA A 52 13.88 -4.57 1.93
C ALA A 52 15.04 -3.72 2.47
N ALA A 53 14.78 -2.44 2.79
CA ALA A 53 15.80 -1.52 3.28
C ALA A 53 16.09 -1.72 4.76
N ALA A 54 17.34 -2.02 5.09
CA ALA A 54 17.85 -2.00 6.45
C ALA A 54 19.37 -1.84 6.46
N VAL A 55 19.92 -1.20 7.47
CA VAL A 55 21.37 -1.08 7.65
C VAL A 55 22.00 -2.48 7.72
N ALA A 56 23.04 -2.72 6.90
CA ALA A 56 23.66 -4.03 6.74
C ALA A 56 25.17 -4.05 6.98
N GLY A 57 25.85 -2.93 6.90
CA GLY A 57 27.31 -2.84 6.98
C GLY A 57 27.79 -1.60 7.70
N ASP A 58 29.10 -1.56 7.99
CA ASP A 58 29.75 -0.51 8.76
C ASP A 58 29.86 0.83 8.00
N ASP A 59 29.62 0.84 6.71
CA ASP A 59 29.62 2.03 5.84
C ASP A 59 28.28 2.76 5.80
N ASP A 60 27.27 2.27 6.51
CA ASP A 60 25.92 2.84 6.66
C ASP A 60 25.58 3.02 8.16
N SER A 61 24.55 3.79 8.47
CA SER A 61 24.08 4.00 9.84
C SER A 61 22.56 4.15 9.93
N LEU A 62 22.02 3.91 11.12
CA LEU A 62 20.61 4.16 11.41
C LEU A 62 20.24 5.63 11.17
N ASP A 63 21.13 6.56 11.50
CA ASP A 63 20.94 7.99 11.28
C ASP A 63 20.86 8.35 9.79
N GLU A 64 21.71 7.73 8.94
CA GLU A 64 21.63 7.95 7.49
C GLU A 64 20.37 7.32 6.90
N HIS A 65 19.93 6.15 7.38
CA HIS A 65 18.66 5.56 6.93
C HIS A 65 17.46 6.41 7.38
N ALA A 66 17.46 6.91 8.63
CA ALA A 66 16.44 7.81 9.13
C ALA A 66 16.38 9.09 8.31
N TYR A 67 17.53 9.73 8.08
CA TYR A 67 17.60 10.98 7.30
C TYR A 67 17.13 10.79 5.85
N ASP A 68 17.52 9.69 5.18
CA ASP A 68 17.07 9.39 3.82
C ASP A 68 15.55 9.18 3.78
N THR A 69 14.98 8.51 4.79
CA THR A 69 13.53 8.28 4.90
C THR A 69 12.80 9.61 5.14
N ILE A 70 13.25 10.42 6.09
CA ILE A 70 12.65 11.71 6.46
C ILE A 70 12.73 12.70 5.29
N SER A 71 13.92 12.87 4.70
CA SER A 71 14.07 13.78 3.55
C SER A 71 13.34 13.26 2.31
N GLY A 72 13.32 11.94 2.11
CA GLY A 72 12.60 11.27 1.02
C GLY A 72 11.08 11.42 1.13
N SER A 73 10.54 11.48 2.36
CA SER A 73 9.11 11.70 2.66
C SER A 73 8.64 13.14 2.42
N ASP A 74 9.50 14.01 1.93
CA ASP A 74 9.30 15.47 1.84
C ASP A 74 8.95 16.11 3.20
N TRP A 75 9.60 15.60 4.25
CA TRP A 75 9.52 16.08 5.64
C TRP A 75 8.14 15.94 6.30
N LEU A 76 7.23 15.20 5.70
CA LEU A 76 5.88 14.97 6.20
C LEU A 76 5.75 13.62 6.95
N CYS A 77 6.80 13.11 7.54
CA CYS A 77 6.75 11.90 8.37
C CYS A 77 6.91 12.23 9.84
N ASP A 78 6.39 11.39 10.72
CA ASP A 78 6.68 11.43 12.14
C ASP A 78 8.07 10.84 12.39
N GLN A 79 9.00 11.67 12.87
CA GLN A 79 10.42 11.28 12.98
C GLN A 79 10.66 10.23 14.06
N ASP A 80 9.89 10.22 15.14
CA ASP A 80 9.91 9.16 16.16
C ASP A 80 9.49 7.79 15.60
N ALA A 81 8.50 7.78 14.71
CA ALA A 81 8.09 6.56 13.99
C ALA A 81 9.20 6.08 13.04
N VAL A 82 9.87 7.00 12.34
CA VAL A 82 11.03 6.66 11.49
C VAL A 82 12.19 6.13 12.32
N GLU A 83 12.52 6.76 13.46
CA GLU A 83 13.57 6.30 14.37
C GLU A 83 13.30 4.88 14.87
N ALA A 84 12.08 4.59 15.31
CA ALA A 84 11.66 3.25 15.70
C ALA A 84 11.80 2.24 14.54
N PHE A 85 11.33 2.62 13.35
CA PHE A 85 11.40 1.81 12.13
C PHE A 85 12.84 1.41 11.78
N VAL A 86 13.75 2.40 11.66
CA VAL A 86 15.13 2.12 11.23
C VAL A 86 15.93 1.33 12.28
N ALA A 87 15.60 1.51 13.57
CA ALA A 87 16.23 0.77 14.66
C ALA A 87 15.86 -0.72 14.65
N GLU A 88 14.64 -1.06 14.29
CA GLU A 88 14.12 -2.44 14.35
C GLU A 88 14.25 -3.19 13.02
N ALA A 89 14.25 -2.50 11.87
CA ALA A 89 14.30 -3.12 10.56
C ALA A 89 15.45 -4.14 10.37
N PRO A 90 16.71 -3.86 10.78
CA PRO A 90 17.78 -4.85 10.65
C PRO A 90 17.52 -6.14 11.42
N ARG A 91 16.98 -6.02 12.64
CA ARG A 91 16.64 -7.17 13.49
C ARG A 91 15.54 -8.02 12.85
N GLU A 92 14.50 -7.41 12.31
CA GLU A 92 13.40 -8.11 11.65
C GLU A 92 13.87 -8.87 10.40
N LEU A 93 14.76 -8.27 9.59
CA LEU A 93 15.30 -8.95 8.41
C LEU A 93 16.24 -10.12 8.78
N LEU A 94 17.06 -9.98 9.84
CA LEU A 94 17.85 -11.07 10.38
C LEU A 94 16.96 -12.17 10.97
N GLN A 95 15.86 -11.83 11.61
CA GLN A 95 14.91 -12.81 12.13
C GLN A 95 14.28 -13.64 10.99
N LEU A 96 13.95 -13.01 9.86
CA LEU A 96 13.50 -13.75 8.67
C LEU A 96 14.57 -14.70 8.13
N GLU A 97 15.83 -14.30 8.15
CA GLU A 97 16.93 -15.19 7.79
C GLU A 97 16.99 -16.44 8.69
N HIS A 98 16.87 -16.24 10.02
CA HIS A 98 16.83 -17.36 10.97
C HIS A 98 15.61 -18.28 10.74
N TRP A 99 14.52 -17.75 10.15
CA TRP A 99 13.37 -18.56 9.76
C TRP A 99 13.48 -19.16 8.36
N GLY A 100 14.60 -18.88 7.63
CA GLY A 100 14.93 -19.53 6.35
C GLY A 100 14.74 -18.63 5.11
N CYS A 101 14.59 -17.32 5.24
CA CYS A 101 14.56 -16.42 4.08
C CYS A 101 15.95 -16.40 3.39
N PRO A 102 16.04 -16.74 2.08
CA PRO A 102 17.30 -16.93 1.38
C PRO A 102 17.84 -15.60 0.84
N TRP A 103 18.28 -14.69 1.71
CA TRP A 103 18.90 -13.44 1.28
C TRP A 103 20.11 -13.68 0.36
N SER A 104 20.23 -12.90 -0.70
CA SER A 104 21.39 -12.92 -1.59
C SER A 104 22.66 -12.55 -0.84
N ARG A 105 23.79 -13.20 -1.20
CA ARG A 105 25.07 -13.08 -0.50
C ARG A 105 26.17 -12.59 -1.43
N LYS A 106 27.12 -11.85 -0.83
CA LYS A 106 28.43 -11.58 -1.44
C LYS A 106 29.29 -12.85 -1.42
N PRO A 107 30.37 -12.91 -2.23
CA PRO A 107 31.30 -14.06 -2.21
C PRO A 107 31.93 -14.35 -0.84
N ASP A 108 32.06 -13.35 0.02
CA ASP A 108 32.57 -13.45 1.39
C ASP A 108 31.52 -13.94 2.42
N GLY A 109 30.31 -14.20 1.97
CA GLY A 109 29.19 -14.68 2.81
C GLY A 109 28.35 -13.59 3.47
N HIS A 110 28.72 -12.30 3.38
CA HIS A 110 27.91 -11.22 3.90
C HIS A 110 26.66 -10.99 3.05
N ILE A 111 25.63 -10.37 3.66
CA ILE A 111 24.41 -9.99 2.97
C ILE A 111 24.76 -9.07 1.79
N ALA A 112 24.26 -9.39 0.61
CA ALA A 112 24.34 -8.51 -0.53
C ALA A 112 23.26 -7.40 -0.43
N VAL A 113 23.67 -6.17 -0.74
CA VAL A 113 22.79 -5.01 -0.81
C VAL A 113 22.91 -4.34 -2.17
N ARG A 114 21.83 -3.68 -2.62
CA ARG A 114 21.81 -2.96 -3.89
C ARG A 114 21.30 -1.54 -3.72
N PRO A 115 21.58 -0.63 -4.69
CA PRO A 115 21.07 0.73 -4.65
C PRO A 115 19.56 0.76 -4.89
N PHE A 116 18.91 1.79 -4.33
CA PHE A 116 17.52 2.13 -4.63
C PHE A 116 17.32 3.64 -4.65
N GLY A 117 16.26 4.11 -5.32
CA GLY A 117 16.01 5.52 -5.54
C GLY A 117 15.85 6.34 -4.26
N GLY A 118 16.53 7.47 -4.23
CA GLY A 118 16.51 8.42 -3.11
C GLY A 118 17.47 8.12 -1.97
N MET A 119 18.09 6.95 -1.91
CA MET A 119 19.03 6.56 -0.84
C MET A 119 20.46 7.08 -1.08
N LYS A 120 21.16 7.43 -0.01
CA LYS A 120 22.60 7.78 -0.06
C LYS A 120 23.52 6.57 0.05
N LYS A 121 23.03 5.46 0.61
CA LYS A 121 23.81 4.25 0.89
C LYS A 121 23.13 3.01 0.33
N LEU A 122 23.92 1.98 0.08
CA LEU A 122 23.44 0.66 -0.31
C LEU A 122 22.92 -0.07 0.92
N ARG A 123 21.59 -0.21 1.06
CA ARG A 123 20.99 -0.89 2.22
C ARG A 123 19.82 -1.80 1.86
N THR A 124 19.52 -1.97 0.58
CA THR A 124 18.41 -2.82 0.17
C THR A 124 18.83 -4.27 0.10
N TRP A 125 18.41 -5.07 1.09
CA TRP A 125 18.53 -6.52 1.10
C TRP A 125 17.59 -7.12 0.07
N PHE A 126 17.98 -8.19 -0.59
CA PHE A 126 17.19 -8.80 -1.65
C PHE A 126 17.40 -10.30 -1.74
N ALA A 127 16.43 -11.01 -2.30
CA ALA A 127 16.51 -12.41 -2.67
C ALA A 127 16.25 -12.50 -4.18
N ALA A 128 17.30 -12.40 -4.98
CA ALA A 128 17.28 -12.21 -6.42
C ALA A 128 16.33 -11.04 -6.80
N ASP A 129 15.37 -11.24 -7.69
CA ASP A 129 14.31 -10.29 -8.06
C ASP A 129 12.90 -10.73 -7.60
N LYS A 130 12.83 -11.62 -6.57
CA LYS A 130 11.59 -12.17 -5.97
C LYS A 130 11.57 -12.05 -4.44
N THR A 131 12.02 -10.93 -3.90
CA THR A 131 12.22 -10.74 -2.45
C THR A 131 10.93 -10.98 -1.65
N GLY A 132 9.82 -10.37 -2.03
CA GLY A 132 8.55 -10.50 -1.31
C GLY A 132 7.97 -11.91 -1.36
N PHE A 133 8.20 -12.65 -2.44
CA PHE A 133 7.86 -14.07 -2.55
C PHE A 133 8.55 -14.87 -1.43
N HIS A 134 9.85 -14.74 -1.30
CA HIS A 134 10.62 -15.48 -0.30
C HIS A 134 10.26 -15.07 1.14
N MET A 135 10.10 -13.75 1.38
CA MET A 135 9.68 -13.25 2.68
C MET A 135 8.30 -13.78 3.09
N LEU A 136 7.32 -13.74 2.18
CA LEU A 136 5.97 -14.21 2.45
C LEU A 136 5.93 -15.71 2.74
N HIS A 137 6.66 -16.51 1.94
CA HIS A 137 6.78 -17.97 2.18
C HIS A 137 7.39 -18.27 3.54
N THR A 138 8.45 -17.56 3.92
CA THR A 138 9.10 -17.72 5.22
C THR A 138 8.14 -17.42 6.37
N LEU A 139 7.42 -16.29 6.29
CA LEU A 139 6.42 -15.92 7.31
C LEU A 139 5.28 -16.93 7.39
N PHE A 140 4.78 -17.38 6.23
CA PHE A 140 3.70 -18.37 6.19
C PHE A 140 4.11 -19.71 6.83
N GLN A 141 5.29 -20.22 6.47
CA GLN A 141 5.82 -21.44 7.10
C GLN A 141 6.02 -21.27 8.61
N ARG A 142 6.45 -20.08 9.04
CA ARG A 142 6.60 -19.80 10.47
C ARG A 142 5.27 -19.80 11.21
N VAL A 143 4.20 -19.23 10.61
CA VAL A 143 2.83 -19.27 11.16
C VAL A 143 2.35 -20.71 11.37
N LEU A 144 2.65 -21.62 10.43
CA LEU A 144 2.26 -23.03 10.56
C LEU A 144 2.90 -23.76 11.76
N ALA A 145 3.95 -23.20 12.36
CA ALA A 145 4.55 -23.75 13.59
C ALA A 145 3.74 -23.42 14.86
N TYR A 146 2.73 -22.55 14.78
CA TYR A 146 1.87 -22.17 15.90
C TYR A 146 0.46 -22.74 15.71
N PRO A 147 0.10 -23.86 16.40
CA PRO A 147 -1.17 -24.55 16.19
C PRO A 147 -2.39 -23.74 16.66
N ASP A 148 -2.21 -22.78 17.56
CA ASP A 148 -3.27 -21.92 18.08
C ASP A 148 -3.61 -20.72 17.17
N ILE A 149 -2.89 -20.56 16.05
CA ILE A 149 -3.25 -19.63 15.00
C ILE A 149 -4.20 -20.32 14.02
N VAL A 150 -5.48 -19.96 14.09
CA VAL A 150 -6.54 -20.47 13.21
C VAL A 150 -6.67 -19.57 11.98
N ARG A 151 -6.66 -20.18 10.78
CA ARG A 151 -6.80 -19.43 9.53
C ARG A 151 -8.19 -19.61 8.94
N TYR A 152 -8.78 -18.48 8.57
CA TYR A 152 -10.01 -18.36 7.79
C TYR A 152 -9.59 -17.88 6.38
N ASP A 153 -9.12 -18.83 5.56
CA ASP A 153 -8.65 -18.55 4.20
C ASP A 153 -9.85 -18.41 3.25
N GLU A 154 -9.83 -17.41 2.36
CA GLU A 154 -10.92 -17.04 1.45
C GLU A 154 -12.20 -16.59 2.19
N TRP A 155 -12.00 -15.78 3.25
CA TRP A 155 -13.06 -15.13 3.99
C TRP A 155 -12.97 -13.61 3.86
N PHE A 156 -14.10 -12.97 3.53
CA PHE A 156 -14.22 -11.52 3.39
C PHE A 156 -14.78 -10.91 4.68
N ALA A 157 -14.01 -10.05 5.34
CA ALA A 157 -14.45 -9.30 6.51
C ALA A 157 -15.37 -8.14 6.06
N THR A 158 -16.59 -8.08 6.59
CA THR A 158 -17.64 -7.16 6.12
C THR A 158 -17.91 -6.00 7.06
N THR A 159 -17.74 -6.19 8.37
CA THR A 159 -17.90 -5.13 9.37
C THR A 159 -17.13 -5.45 10.65
N LEU A 160 -16.66 -4.40 11.34
CA LEU A 160 -16.16 -4.49 12.71
C LEU A 160 -17.35 -4.43 13.68
N LEU A 161 -17.30 -5.21 14.74
CA LEU A 161 -18.26 -5.16 15.83
C LEU A 161 -17.71 -4.24 16.92
N VAL A 162 -18.47 -3.23 17.30
CA VAL A 162 -18.05 -2.20 18.27
C VAL A 162 -19.04 -2.16 19.44
N ASP A 163 -18.56 -2.28 20.66
CA ASP A 163 -19.35 -2.24 21.88
C ASP A 163 -18.68 -1.30 22.90
N ASP A 164 -19.44 -0.35 23.42
CA ASP A 164 -18.94 0.68 24.35
C ASP A 164 -17.66 1.38 23.83
N GLY A 165 -17.68 1.75 22.55
CA GLY A 165 -16.55 2.42 21.88
C GLY A 165 -15.29 1.56 21.74
N ARG A 166 -15.39 0.23 21.76
CA ARG A 166 -14.27 -0.72 21.63
C ARG A 166 -14.58 -1.78 20.59
N VAL A 167 -13.57 -2.21 19.85
CA VAL A 167 -13.72 -3.35 18.93
C VAL A 167 -13.87 -4.66 19.72
N ARG A 168 -14.80 -5.51 19.26
CA ARG A 168 -15.19 -6.77 19.89
C ARG A 168 -15.25 -7.94 18.91
N GLY A 169 -14.77 -7.75 17.69
CA GLY A 169 -14.75 -8.77 16.69
C GLY A 169 -15.11 -8.27 15.30
N VAL A 170 -15.44 -9.20 14.44
CA VAL A 170 -15.72 -8.97 13.02
C VAL A 170 -16.82 -9.90 12.55
N VAL A 171 -17.63 -9.48 11.58
CA VAL A 171 -18.44 -10.38 10.77
C VAL A 171 -17.72 -10.64 9.46
N ALA A 172 -17.69 -11.90 9.04
CA ALA A 172 -17.03 -12.31 7.80
C ALA A 172 -17.89 -13.33 7.04
N ILE A 173 -17.75 -13.33 5.71
CA ILE A 173 -18.39 -14.26 4.80
C ILE A 173 -17.35 -15.22 4.19
N GLU A 174 -17.59 -16.52 4.29
CA GLU A 174 -16.82 -17.54 3.59
C GLU A 174 -17.16 -17.52 2.10
N LEU A 175 -16.18 -17.20 1.25
CA LEU A 175 -16.44 -17.01 -0.18
C LEU A 175 -16.84 -18.32 -0.88
N ALA A 176 -16.32 -19.45 -0.40
CA ALA A 176 -16.62 -20.77 -0.98
C ALA A 176 -18.09 -21.20 -0.82
N THR A 177 -18.73 -20.84 0.29
CA THR A 177 -20.07 -21.33 0.64
C THR A 177 -21.12 -20.24 0.85
N GLY A 178 -20.70 -18.97 0.96
CA GLY A 178 -21.56 -17.86 1.34
C GLY A 178 -21.97 -17.84 2.82
N ARG A 179 -21.36 -18.72 3.65
CA ARG A 179 -21.63 -18.78 5.09
C ARG A 179 -21.15 -17.52 5.78
N ILE A 180 -22.04 -16.88 6.52
CA ILE A 180 -21.73 -15.72 7.34
C ILE A 180 -21.40 -16.18 8.75
N GLU A 181 -20.31 -15.69 9.31
CA GLU A 181 -19.88 -16.04 10.66
C GLU A 181 -19.47 -14.79 11.45
N THR A 182 -19.86 -14.76 12.70
CA THR A 182 -19.41 -13.78 13.68
C THR A 182 -18.17 -14.31 14.39
N ILE A 183 -17.07 -13.58 14.29
CA ILE A 183 -15.81 -13.90 14.97
C ILE A 183 -15.62 -12.86 16.08
N LEU A 184 -15.94 -13.27 17.32
CA LEU A 184 -15.72 -12.42 18.50
C LEU A 184 -14.25 -12.39 18.84
N ALA A 185 -13.76 -11.21 19.25
CA ALA A 185 -12.36 -11.04 19.66
C ALA A 185 -12.23 -9.86 20.63
N ASP A 186 -11.23 -9.91 21.50
CA ASP A 186 -10.89 -8.82 22.43
C ASP A 186 -10.16 -7.67 21.72
N ALA A 187 -9.42 -7.99 20.65
CA ALA A 187 -8.76 -7.02 19.79
C ALA A 187 -8.80 -7.44 18.31
N ALA A 188 -8.71 -6.48 17.39
CA ALA A 188 -8.58 -6.69 15.96
C ALA A 188 -7.36 -5.94 15.40
N ILE A 189 -6.62 -6.56 14.46
CA ILE A 189 -5.50 -5.93 13.74
C ILE A 189 -5.82 -5.95 12.25
N ILE A 190 -5.94 -4.78 11.62
CA ILE A 190 -6.19 -4.67 10.19
C ILE A 190 -4.85 -4.66 9.44
N CYS A 191 -4.66 -5.63 8.50
CA CYS A 191 -3.47 -5.82 7.70
C CYS A 191 -3.80 -6.09 6.21
N THR A 192 -4.81 -5.39 5.68
CA THR A 192 -5.42 -5.67 4.37
C THR A 192 -4.65 -5.09 3.19
N GLY A 193 -3.56 -4.36 3.43
CA GLY A 193 -2.82 -3.65 2.40
C GLY A 193 -3.53 -2.37 1.93
N GLY A 194 -3.02 -1.76 0.87
CA GLY A 194 -3.51 -0.48 0.36
C GLY A 194 -4.77 -0.57 -0.50
N CYS A 195 -5.07 0.51 -1.22
CA CYS A 195 -6.30 0.67 -2.00
C CYS A 195 -6.05 1.03 -3.47
N GLY A 196 -4.89 0.65 -4.05
CA GLY A 196 -4.54 1.09 -5.41
C GLY A 196 -5.55 0.71 -6.50
N ARG A 197 -6.47 -0.24 -6.24
CA ARG A 197 -7.56 -0.62 -7.17
C ARG A 197 -8.69 0.39 -7.26
N VAL A 198 -8.68 1.45 -6.49
CA VAL A 198 -9.56 2.61 -6.74
C VAL A 198 -9.13 3.41 -7.98
N PHE A 199 -7.91 3.16 -8.49
CA PHE A 199 -7.41 3.67 -9.77
C PHE A 199 -7.48 2.61 -10.86
N PRO A 200 -7.69 3.00 -12.13
CA PRO A 200 -7.83 2.04 -13.23
C PRO A 200 -6.50 1.39 -13.62
N PHE A 201 -5.38 2.13 -13.48
CA PHE A 201 -4.05 1.69 -13.87
C PHE A 201 -3.11 1.63 -12.66
N THR A 202 -2.79 0.40 -12.22
CA THR A 202 -2.06 0.16 -10.96
C THR A 202 -1.25 -1.13 -11.02
N THR A 203 -0.10 -1.17 -10.31
CA THR A 203 0.67 -2.40 -10.05
C THR A 203 -0.03 -3.33 -9.07
N ASN A 204 -1.07 -2.86 -8.40
CA ASN A 204 -1.70 -3.58 -7.30
C ASN A 204 -2.57 -4.74 -7.79
N ALA A 205 -2.46 -5.88 -7.11
CA ALA A 205 -3.36 -7.01 -7.32
C ALA A 205 -4.82 -6.62 -7.10
N ASN A 206 -5.75 -7.34 -7.73
CA ASN A 206 -7.19 -7.06 -7.70
C ASN A 206 -7.79 -7.02 -6.28
N ILE A 207 -7.12 -7.64 -5.32
CA ILE A 207 -7.55 -7.70 -3.91
C ILE A 207 -7.29 -6.41 -3.12
N LYS A 208 -6.50 -5.45 -3.65
CA LYS A 208 -6.15 -4.20 -2.95
C LYS A 208 -7.18 -3.11 -3.19
N THR A 209 -8.35 -3.30 -2.65
CA THR A 209 -9.56 -2.49 -2.82
C THR A 209 -9.81 -1.51 -1.66
N GLY A 210 -8.95 -1.52 -0.61
CA GLY A 210 -9.10 -0.62 0.54
C GLY A 210 -10.09 -1.10 1.60
N ASP A 211 -10.45 -2.39 1.60
CA ASP A 211 -11.48 -2.94 2.50
C ASP A 211 -11.24 -2.61 3.96
N GLY A 212 -10.00 -2.80 4.46
CA GLY A 212 -9.67 -2.51 5.86
C GLY A 212 -9.73 -1.03 6.20
N MET A 213 -9.34 -0.15 5.25
CA MET A 213 -9.48 1.30 5.42
C MET A 213 -10.95 1.68 5.55
N ALA A 214 -11.82 1.13 4.69
CA ALA A 214 -13.26 1.35 4.75
C ALA A 214 -13.89 0.80 6.05
N LEU A 215 -13.45 -0.40 6.50
CA LEU A 215 -13.90 -0.97 7.78
C LEU A 215 -13.58 -0.06 8.97
N ALA A 216 -12.34 0.44 9.05
CA ALA A 216 -11.90 1.32 10.12
C ALA A 216 -12.64 2.67 10.07
N PHE A 217 -12.76 3.27 8.88
CA PHE A 217 -13.45 4.54 8.66
C PHE A 217 -14.93 4.48 9.04
N ARG A 218 -15.62 3.40 8.67
CA ARG A 218 -17.02 3.15 9.05
C ARG A 218 -17.20 2.91 10.55
N ALA A 219 -16.18 2.34 11.20
CA ALA A 219 -16.16 2.14 12.65
C ALA A 219 -15.80 3.40 13.45
N GLY A 220 -15.45 4.50 12.78
CA GLY A 220 -15.14 5.80 13.39
C GLY A 220 -13.65 6.05 13.65
N ALA A 221 -12.75 5.16 13.21
CA ALA A 221 -11.32 5.44 13.21
C ALA A 221 -10.96 6.34 12.01
N PRO A 222 -10.24 7.46 12.19
CA PRO A 222 -9.89 8.36 11.09
C PRO A 222 -8.86 7.72 10.15
N LEU A 223 -8.89 8.14 8.89
CA LEU A 223 -7.80 7.87 7.94
C LEU A 223 -6.87 9.09 7.91
N LYS A 224 -5.58 8.84 7.62
CA LYS A 224 -4.52 9.86 7.62
C LYS A 224 -3.82 9.89 6.28
N ASP A 225 -3.54 11.09 5.76
CA ASP A 225 -2.67 11.34 4.59
C ASP A 225 -3.15 10.66 3.28
N MET A 226 -4.47 10.52 3.09
CA MET A 226 -5.07 9.78 1.97
C MET A 226 -4.78 10.41 0.59
N GLU A 227 -4.43 11.68 0.51
CA GLU A 227 -4.03 12.39 -0.71
C GLU A 227 -2.69 11.92 -1.29
N PHE A 228 -1.85 11.23 -0.50
CA PHE A 228 -0.52 10.83 -0.95
C PHE A 228 -0.52 9.44 -1.57
N VAL A 229 -0.64 9.42 -2.89
CA VAL A 229 -0.64 8.22 -3.74
C VAL A 229 0.64 8.19 -4.54
N GLN A 230 1.52 7.21 -4.30
CA GLN A 230 2.78 7.09 -5.01
C GLN A 230 2.61 6.40 -6.35
N TYR A 231 3.10 7.07 -7.40
CA TYR A 231 3.28 6.48 -8.72
C TYR A 231 4.67 5.85 -8.84
N HIS A 232 4.74 4.65 -9.40
CA HIS A 232 6.00 4.04 -9.83
C HIS A 232 6.28 4.42 -11.29
N PRO A 233 7.48 4.87 -11.66
CA PRO A 233 7.73 5.39 -13.02
C PRO A 233 7.71 4.33 -14.11
N THR A 234 7.86 3.04 -13.79
CA THR A 234 8.03 1.96 -14.76
C THR A 234 6.99 0.85 -14.57
N GLY A 235 5.76 1.07 -15.03
CA GLY A 235 4.74 0.04 -15.22
C GLY A 235 4.59 -0.33 -16.69
N LEU A 236 4.30 -1.60 -16.98
CA LEU A 236 3.98 -2.05 -18.33
C LEU A 236 2.63 -1.46 -18.78
N PRO A 237 2.51 -0.87 -19.97
CA PRO A 237 1.30 -0.12 -20.40
C PRO A 237 0.11 -1.10 -20.48
N PHE A 238 -0.54 -1.67 -20.79
CA PHE A 238 -1.75 -2.49 -20.82
C PHE A 238 -2.10 -3.12 -19.47
N THR A 239 -1.14 -3.74 -18.79
CA THR A 239 -1.38 -4.57 -17.59
C THR A 239 -1.21 -3.83 -16.27
N GLY A 240 -0.42 -2.76 -16.24
CA GLY A 240 0.04 -2.12 -15.00
C GLY A 240 1.10 -2.93 -14.23
N ILE A 241 1.54 -4.07 -14.76
CA ILE A 241 2.56 -4.90 -14.10
C ILE A 241 3.83 -4.07 -13.87
N LEU A 242 4.38 -4.20 -12.67
CA LEU A 242 5.59 -3.50 -12.26
C LEU A 242 6.81 -4.01 -13.06
N ILE A 243 7.57 -3.09 -13.64
CA ILE A 243 8.99 -3.35 -13.91
C ILE A 243 9.76 -2.78 -12.74
N THR A 244 10.34 -3.65 -11.96
CA THR A 244 10.98 -3.32 -10.68
C THR A 244 12.04 -2.24 -10.81
N GLU A 245 12.21 -1.43 -9.77
CA GLU A 245 13.29 -0.45 -9.68
C GLU A 245 14.68 -1.08 -9.80
N ALA A 246 14.82 -2.38 -9.50
CA ALA A 246 16.06 -3.11 -9.69
C ALA A 246 16.59 -3.01 -11.13
N ALA A 247 15.72 -2.97 -12.15
CA ALA A 247 16.14 -2.80 -13.55
C ALA A 247 16.89 -1.48 -13.78
N ARG A 248 16.47 -0.40 -13.11
CA ARG A 248 17.16 0.90 -13.14
C ARG A 248 18.41 0.90 -12.25
N ALA A 249 18.37 0.18 -11.13
CA ALA A 249 19.50 0.02 -10.22
C ALA A 249 20.66 -0.76 -10.83
N GLU A 250 20.38 -1.73 -11.72
CA GLU A 250 21.38 -2.46 -12.47
C GLU A 250 21.88 -1.71 -13.72
N GLY A 251 21.35 -0.49 -13.99
CA GLY A 251 21.86 0.39 -15.04
C GLY A 251 20.89 0.71 -16.17
N GLY A 252 19.61 0.34 -16.09
CA GLY A 252 18.59 0.66 -17.11
C GLY A 252 18.36 2.16 -17.25
N TRP A 253 18.21 2.66 -18.49
CA TRP A 253 18.01 4.07 -18.83
C TRP A 253 16.57 4.36 -19.23
N LEU A 254 16.06 5.55 -18.84
CA LEU A 254 14.76 6.05 -19.29
C LEU A 254 14.93 7.00 -20.49
N LEU A 255 14.36 6.62 -21.63
CA LEU A 255 14.46 7.33 -22.90
C LEU A 255 13.08 7.82 -23.33
N ASN A 256 13.00 9.06 -23.83
CA ASN A 256 11.80 9.55 -24.52
C ASN A 256 11.71 8.99 -25.96
N LYS A 257 10.70 9.40 -26.72
CA LYS A 257 10.47 8.91 -28.10
C LYS A 257 11.64 9.17 -29.06
N ASP A 258 12.47 10.18 -28.77
CA ASP A 258 13.60 10.57 -29.61
C ASP A 258 14.88 9.82 -29.24
N GLY A 259 14.80 8.86 -28.29
CA GLY A 259 15.95 8.12 -27.75
C GLY A 259 16.80 8.95 -26.81
N TYR A 260 16.29 10.09 -26.31
CA TYR A 260 17.00 10.98 -25.43
C TYR A 260 16.74 10.62 -23.96
N ARG A 261 17.80 10.55 -23.15
CA ARG A 261 17.77 10.26 -21.71
C ARG A 261 17.30 11.50 -20.96
N TYR A 262 15.97 11.69 -20.90
CA TYR A 262 15.29 12.94 -20.59
C TYR A 262 15.40 13.42 -19.14
N LEU A 263 15.69 12.56 -18.18
CA LEU A 263 15.71 12.91 -16.75
C LEU A 263 16.73 14.01 -16.42
N GLN A 264 17.80 14.17 -17.23
CA GLN A 264 18.79 15.22 -17.06
C GLN A 264 18.21 16.66 -17.22
N ASP A 265 17.06 16.81 -17.85
CA ASP A 265 16.39 18.11 -18.05
C ASP A 265 15.52 18.52 -16.83
N TYR A 266 15.49 17.69 -15.77
CA TYR A 266 14.56 17.84 -14.62
C TYR A 266 15.26 17.88 -13.25
N ASP A 267 16.46 18.45 -13.18
CA ASP A 267 17.28 18.60 -11.97
C ASP A 267 17.57 17.29 -11.23
N LEU A 268 17.63 16.17 -11.98
CA LEU A 268 17.95 14.86 -11.47
C LEU A 268 19.41 14.44 -11.70
N GLY A 269 20.26 15.38 -12.10
CA GLY A 269 21.68 15.16 -12.33
C GLY A 269 22.04 14.90 -13.79
N LYS A 270 23.32 14.65 -14.02
CA LYS A 270 23.88 14.38 -15.36
C LYS A 270 23.83 12.90 -15.69
N PRO A 271 23.64 12.53 -16.96
CA PRO A 271 23.68 11.13 -17.37
C PRO A 271 25.08 10.52 -17.17
N THR A 272 25.13 9.40 -16.51
CA THR A 272 26.34 8.57 -16.35
C THR A 272 26.08 7.18 -16.90
N PRO A 273 27.11 6.43 -17.39
CA PRO A 273 26.92 5.04 -17.83
C PRO A 273 26.43 4.14 -16.68
N GLU A 274 27.03 4.29 -15.51
CA GLU A 274 26.68 3.54 -14.29
C GLU A 274 25.63 4.28 -13.47
N PRO A 275 24.73 3.56 -12.77
CA PRO A 275 23.75 4.20 -11.90
C PRO A 275 24.41 4.94 -10.75
N THR A 276 24.04 6.20 -10.57
CA THR A 276 24.52 7.05 -9.48
C THR A 276 23.41 7.25 -8.47
N LEU A 277 23.70 7.02 -7.19
CA LEU A 277 22.72 7.17 -6.11
C LEU A 277 22.07 8.57 -6.13
N ARG A 278 20.76 8.60 -5.96
CA ARG A 278 19.91 9.80 -5.92
C ARG A 278 19.89 10.63 -7.22
N SER A 279 20.41 10.09 -8.32
CA SER A 279 20.49 10.80 -9.60
C SER A 279 19.77 10.03 -10.69
N MET A 280 19.31 10.77 -11.70
CA MET A 280 18.70 10.23 -12.91
C MET A 280 17.66 9.14 -12.59
N GLU A 281 17.82 7.94 -13.09
CA GLU A 281 16.93 6.79 -12.91
C GLU A 281 16.82 6.29 -11.45
N LEU A 282 17.75 6.68 -10.57
CA LEU A 282 17.68 6.46 -9.11
C LEU A 282 17.24 7.71 -8.34
N GLY A 283 16.67 8.69 -9.01
CA GLY A 283 15.92 9.79 -8.40
C GLY A 283 14.65 9.30 -7.69
N PRO A 284 13.99 10.18 -6.91
CA PRO A 284 12.75 9.84 -6.22
C PRO A 284 11.61 9.57 -7.20
N ARG A 285 10.75 8.64 -6.85
CA ARG A 285 9.65 8.16 -7.71
C ARG A 285 8.68 9.26 -8.13
N ASP A 286 8.33 10.16 -7.21
CA ASP A 286 7.48 11.32 -7.49
C ASP A 286 8.10 12.22 -8.56
N ARG A 287 9.39 12.53 -8.47
CA ARG A 287 10.09 13.37 -9.45
C ARG A 287 10.21 12.71 -10.83
N LEU A 288 10.47 11.41 -10.86
CA LEU A 288 10.52 10.66 -12.13
C LEU A 288 9.15 10.63 -12.81
N SER A 289 8.09 10.44 -12.05
CA SER A 289 6.71 10.43 -12.57
C SER A 289 6.27 11.81 -13.06
N GLN A 290 6.65 12.89 -12.36
CA GLN A 290 6.44 14.27 -12.78
C GLN A 290 7.18 14.58 -14.10
N ALA A 291 8.45 14.15 -14.22
CA ALA A 291 9.24 14.32 -15.44
C ALA A 291 8.58 13.66 -16.66
N PHE A 292 7.96 12.49 -16.47
CA PHE A 292 7.18 11.83 -17.54
C PHE A 292 6.02 12.70 -18.02
N VAL A 293 5.26 13.33 -17.11
CA VAL A 293 4.12 14.20 -17.50
C VAL A 293 4.64 15.40 -18.30
N HIS A 294 5.75 16.00 -17.90
CA HIS A 294 6.35 17.10 -18.66
C HIS A 294 6.86 16.67 -20.04
N GLU A 295 7.39 15.44 -20.20
CA GLU A 295 7.72 14.91 -21.53
C GLU A 295 6.47 14.70 -22.38
N GLN A 296 5.36 14.28 -21.76
CA GLN A 296 4.07 14.17 -22.44
C GLN A 296 3.56 15.53 -22.92
N GLU A 297 3.59 16.56 -22.07
CA GLU A 297 3.20 17.94 -22.42
C GLU A 297 4.05 18.51 -23.56
N LYS A 298 5.34 18.18 -23.59
CA LYS A 298 6.27 18.55 -24.68
C LYS A 298 6.09 17.71 -25.95
N GLY A 299 5.17 16.75 -25.95
CA GLY A 299 4.94 15.83 -27.08
C GLY A 299 6.12 14.87 -27.33
N ARG A 300 6.93 14.54 -26.32
CA ARG A 300 8.11 13.68 -26.42
C ARG A 300 7.88 12.24 -25.94
N THR A 301 6.64 11.87 -25.70
CA THR A 301 6.20 10.49 -25.41
C THR A 301 5.62 9.85 -26.66
N VAL A 302 5.46 8.52 -26.63
CA VAL A 302 4.77 7.77 -27.69
C VAL A 302 3.34 7.50 -27.24
N GLU A 303 2.36 7.87 -28.07
CA GLU A 303 0.95 7.55 -27.81
C GLU A 303 0.66 6.11 -28.22
N THR A 304 -0.03 5.39 -27.37
CA THR A 304 -0.48 4.01 -27.57
C THR A 304 -1.96 3.88 -27.23
N PRO A 305 -2.65 2.79 -27.62
CA PRO A 305 -4.03 2.54 -27.19
C PRO A 305 -4.22 2.49 -25.66
N TYR A 306 -3.12 2.34 -24.91
CA TYR A 306 -3.10 2.23 -23.45
C TYR A 306 -2.51 3.47 -22.77
N GLY A 307 -2.48 4.59 -23.47
CA GLY A 307 -1.93 5.87 -23.03
C GLY A 307 -0.50 6.11 -23.50
N HIS A 308 0.08 7.20 -23.04
CA HIS A 308 1.44 7.61 -23.38
C HIS A 308 2.50 6.75 -22.69
N VAL A 309 3.62 6.49 -23.38
CA VAL A 309 4.76 5.72 -22.86
C VAL A 309 6.08 6.42 -23.15
N VAL A 310 7.09 6.09 -22.37
CA VAL A 310 8.52 6.26 -22.62
C VAL A 310 9.18 4.88 -22.66
N TYR A 311 10.48 4.81 -22.85
CA TYR A 311 11.16 3.53 -22.96
C TYR A 311 12.17 3.32 -21.84
N LEU A 312 12.17 2.10 -21.28
CA LEU A 312 13.26 1.59 -20.46
C LEU A 312 14.22 0.84 -21.39
N ASP A 313 15.48 1.26 -21.44
CA ASP A 313 16.52 0.62 -22.23
C ASP A 313 17.44 -0.22 -21.34
N LEU A 314 17.45 -1.53 -21.56
CA LEU A 314 18.29 -2.50 -20.87
C LEU A 314 19.30 -3.17 -21.82
N ARG A 315 19.27 -2.86 -23.13
CA ARG A 315 20.02 -3.56 -24.17
C ARG A 315 21.54 -3.50 -23.95
N HIS A 316 22.04 -2.37 -23.43
CA HIS A 316 23.47 -2.16 -23.16
C HIS A 316 23.99 -3.00 -21.98
N LEU A 317 23.12 -3.56 -21.15
CA LEU A 317 23.50 -4.44 -20.04
C LEU A 317 23.91 -5.85 -20.51
N GLY A 318 23.40 -6.28 -21.64
CA GLY A 318 23.67 -7.60 -22.22
C GLY A 318 22.88 -8.74 -21.56
N ALA A 319 22.85 -9.88 -22.24
CA ALA A 319 22.06 -11.04 -21.82
C ALA A 319 22.54 -11.61 -20.47
N ASP A 320 23.84 -11.73 -20.26
CA ASP A 320 24.42 -12.37 -19.07
C ASP A 320 24.02 -11.63 -17.77
N LEU A 321 24.06 -10.30 -17.79
CA LEU A 321 23.64 -9.50 -16.62
C LEU A 321 22.13 -9.62 -16.41
N ILE A 322 21.33 -9.48 -17.48
CA ILE A 322 19.88 -9.56 -17.39
C ILE A 322 19.44 -10.94 -16.88
N ASP A 323 20.00 -12.03 -17.40
CA ASP A 323 19.65 -13.39 -16.98
C ASP A 323 20.10 -13.71 -15.55
N THR A 324 21.16 -13.05 -15.06
CA THR A 324 21.67 -13.27 -13.70
C THR A 324 20.99 -12.40 -12.65
N LYS A 325 20.69 -11.12 -12.97
CA LYS A 325 20.22 -10.12 -12.01
C LYS A 325 18.74 -9.76 -12.15
N LEU A 326 18.18 -9.91 -13.34
CA LEU A 326 16.84 -9.48 -13.72
C LEU A 326 16.06 -10.57 -14.50
N PRO A 327 16.20 -11.88 -14.16
CA PRO A 327 15.57 -12.95 -14.93
C PRO A 327 14.06 -12.80 -15.00
N PHE A 328 13.43 -12.39 -13.89
CA PHE A 328 11.97 -12.18 -13.83
C PHE A 328 11.52 -10.96 -14.64
N VAL A 329 12.32 -9.89 -14.68
CA VAL A 329 12.03 -8.73 -15.56
C VAL A 329 12.00 -9.18 -17.03
N ARG A 330 12.95 -10.02 -17.46
CA ARG A 330 12.98 -10.58 -18.82
C ARG A 330 11.77 -11.46 -19.12
N GLU A 331 11.37 -12.30 -18.16
CA GLU A 331 10.17 -13.14 -18.22
C GLU A 331 8.92 -12.26 -18.40
N LEU A 332 8.72 -11.26 -17.55
CA LEU A 332 7.58 -10.33 -17.63
C LEU A 332 7.49 -9.59 -18.97
N CYS A 333 8.62 -9.10 -19.49
CA CYS A 333 8.64 -8.42 -20.79
C CYS A 333 8.24 -9.36 -21.94
N ARG A 334 8.72 -10.60 -21.91
CA ARG A 334 8.41 -11.60 -22.93
C ARG A 334 6.94 -12.05 -22.87
N ASP A 335 6.45 -12.34 -21.68
CA ASP A 335 5.13 -12.93 -21.48
C ASP A 335 3.99 -11.91 -21.70
N TYR A 336 4.19 -10.66 -21.28
CA TYR A 336 3.14 -9.65 -21.30
C TYR A 336 3.27 -8.61 -22.40
N GLN A 337 4.45 -8.44 -22.99
CA GLN A 337 4.68 -7.47 -24.06
C GLN A 337 5.23 -8.08 -25.35
N HIS A 338 5.60 -9.35 -25.31
CA HIS A 338 6.28 -10.06 -26.40
C HIS A 338 7.59 -9.38 -26.84
N ILE A 339 8.29 -8.77 -25.88
CA ILE A 339 9.54 -8.00 -26.05
C ILE A 339 10.68 -8.71 -25.33
N ASP A 340 11.84 -8.86 -25.98
CA ASP A 340 13.06 -9.26 -25.30
C ASP A 340 13.89 -8.01 -24.92
N PRO A 341 13.99 -7.68 -23.61
CA PRO A 341 14.70 -6.48 -23.16
C PRO A 341 16.20 -6.50 -23.44
N VAL A 342 16.77 -7.64 -23.85
CA VAL A 342 18.15 -7.74 -24.33
C VAL A 342 18.35 -7.05 -25.67
N THR A 343 17.35 -7.05 -26.53
CA THR A 343 17.45 -6.55 -27.92
C THR A 343 16.49 -5.42 -28.24
N GLU A 344 15.45 -5.21 -27.41
CA GLU A 344 14.36 -4.27 -27.69
C GLU A 344 14.14 -3.32 -26.52
N LEU A 345 13.60 -2.14 -26.82
CA LEU A 345 13.18 -1.14 -25.83
C LEU A 345 11.88 -1.57 -25.16
N VAL A 346 11.82 -1.49 -23.83
CA VAL A 346 10.62 -1.83 -23.06
C VAL A 346 9.75 -0.59 -22.88
N PRO A 347 8.51 -0.55 -23.41
CA PRO A 347 7.60 0.57 -23.17
C PRO A 347 7.14 0.58 -21.72
N VAL A 348 7.23 1.75 -21.07
CA VAL A 348 6.86 1.93 -19.67
C VAL A 348 6.14 3.26 -19.47
N ARG A 349 5.32 3.35 -18.42
CA ARG A 349 4.66 4.58 -17.98
C ARG A 349 4.50 4.62 -16.46
N PRO A 350 4.28 5.81 -15.87
CA PRO A 350 3.90 5.90 -14.46
C PRO A 350 2.61 5.14 -14.15
N VAL A 351 2.59 4.46 -13.02
CA VAL A 351 1.50 3.58 -12.59
C VAL A 351 1.29 3.74 -11.09
N VAL A 352 0.03 3.77 -10.61
CA VAL A 352 -0.29 3.79 -9.18
C VAL A 352 0.30 2.56 -8.52
N HIS A 353 1.04 2.76 -7.42
CA HIS A 353 1.87 1.70 -6.84
C HIS A 353 1.69 1.51 -5.33
N TYR A 354 1.73 2.60 -4.54
CA TYR A 354 1.72 2.52 -3.09
C TYR A 354 0.90 3.66 -2.47
N MET A 355 0.13 3.34 -1.42
CA MET A 355 -0.60 4.32 -0.63
C MET A 355 0.22 4.69 0.59
N MET A 356 0.65 5.96 0.73
CA MET A 356 1.32 6.43 1.93
C MET A 356 0.32 6.67 3.06
N GLY A 357 -0.89 7.10 2.72
CA GLY A 357 -2.01 7.23 3.64
C GLY A 357 -2.66 5.90 4.01
N GLY A 358 -3.50 5.93 5.04
CA GLY A 358 -4.23 4.78 5.55
C GLY A 358 -4.85 5.04 6.92
N ILE A 359 -5.20 4.00 7.64
CA ILE A 359 -5.76 4.09 8.99
C ILE A 359 -4.74 4.79 9.91
N HIS A 360 -5.17 5.86 10.58
CA HIS A 360 -4.32 6.56 11.54
C HIS A 360 -3.95 5.66 12.72
N THR A 361 -2.65 5.50 12.97
CA THR A 361 -2.10 4.73 14.08
C THR A 361 -0.97 5.47 14.78
N ASP A 362 -0.71 5.09 16.03
CA ASP A 362 0.53 5.40 16.72
C ASP A 362 1.66 4.43 16.32
N ILE A 363 2.83 4.57 16.94
CA ILE A 363 4.01 3.72 16.70
C ILE A 363 3.84 2.27 17.16
N HIS A 364 2.79 1.93 17.88
CA HIS A 364 2.42 0.58 18.31
C HIS A 364 1.30 -0.02 17.45
N GLY A 365 0.92 0.68 16.37
CA GLY A 365 -0.17 0.29 15.51
C GLY A 365 -1.56 0.49 16.10
N ALA A 366 -1.69 1.09 17.28
CA ALA A 366 -2.98 1.36 17.91
C ALA A 366 -3.69 2.52 17.21
N THR A 367 -4.99 2.35 16.96
CA THR A 367 -5.85 3.40 16.42
C THR A 367 -6.50 4.21 17.55
N THR A 368 -7.26 5.25 17.19
CA THR A 368 -8.08 6.00 18.17
C THR A 368 -9.26 5.19 18.73
N LEU A 369 -9.59 4.04 18.11
CA LEU A 369 -10.66 3.15 18.58
C LEU A 369 -10.04 2.01 19.41
N PRO A 370 -10.29 1.96 20.73
CA PRO A 370 -9.74 0.94 21.63
C PRO A 370 -9.99 -0.49 21.13
N GLY A 371 -8.96 -1.34 21.19
CA GLY A 371 -8.99 -2.70 20.69
C GLY A 371 -8.83 -2.82 19.18
N LEU A 372 -8.69 -1.70 18.44
CA LEU A 372 -8.38 -1.70 17.02
C LEU A 372 -6.94 -1.28 16.77
N TYR A 373 -6.24 -2.11 16.00
CA TYR A 373 -4.87 -1.90 15.53
C TYR A 373 -4.81 -1.98 14.02
N ALA A 374 -3.77 -1.43 13.42
CA ALA A 374 -3.50 -1.61 12.00
C ALA A 374 -1.99 -1.62 11.71
N ALA A 375 -1.56 -2.37 10.69
CA ALA A 375 -0.15 -2.45 10.29
C ALA A 375 0.03 -2.73 8.79
N GLY A 376 1.18 -2.34 8.27
CA GLY A 376 1.50 -2.39 6.84
C GLY A 376 0.76 -1.32 6.05
N GLU A 377 0.66 -1.46 4.75
CA GLU A 377 0.16 -0.42 3.83
C GLU A 377 -1.32 -0.01 4.06
N THR A 378 -2.08 -0.74 4.87
CA THR A 378 -3.44 -0.30 5.28
C THR A 378 -3.41 0.77 6.36
N ALA A 379 -2.29 0.89 7.08
CA ALA A 379 -2.08 1.84 8.16
C ALA A 379 -1.21 3.02 7.70
N CYS A 380 -1.38 4.15 8.34
CA CYS A 380 -0.50 5.30 8.23
C CYS A 380 0.12 5.60 9.60
N VAL A 381 1.25 4.94 9.88
CA VAL A 381 2.10 5.23 11.05
C VAL A 381 2.98 6.46 10.81
N SER A 382 2.96 7.00 9.60
CA SER A 382 3.66 8.21 9.14
C SER A 382 5.17 8.09 8.96
N ILE A 383 5.70 6.92 8.58
CA ILE A 383 7.10 6.84 8.15
C ILE A 383 7.30 7.27 6.69
N ASN A 384 6.26 7.22 5.87
CA ASN A 384 6.34 7.45 4.43
C ASN A 384 6.03 8.90 4.02
N GLY A 385 5.28 9.64 4.82
CA GLY A 385 4.89 11.02 4.56
C GLY A 385 4.35 11.26 3.15
N ALA A 386 4.84 12.29 2.49
CA ALA A 386 4.36 12.68 1.16
C ALA A 386 4.94 11.86 -0.01
N ASN A 387 6.01 11.06 0.23
CA ASN A 387 6.60 10.17 -0.78
C ASN A 387 7.45 9.09 -0.12
N ARG A 388 7.14 7.84 -0.35
CA ARG A 388 7.82 6.70 0.24
C ARG A 388 9.19 6.47 -0.39
N LEU A 389 10.22 6.36 0.44
CA LEU A 389 11.55 5.91 0.02
C LEU A 389 11.48 4.46 -0.50
N GLY A 390 12.16 4.17 -1.59
CA GLY A 390 12.20 2.83 -2.17
C GLY A 390 12.63 1.78 -1.14
N SER A 391 12.11 0.57 -1.24
CA SER A 391 12.41 -0.59 -0.37
C SER A 391 12.05 -0.48 1.12
N ASN A 392 11.44 0.63 1.61
CA ASN A 392 10.99 0.73 3.00
C ASN A 392 9.72 -0.09 3.29
N SER A 393 8.88 -0.40 2.27
CA SER A 393 7.58 -1.04 2.51
C SER A 393 7.65 -2.46 3.08
N LEU A 394 8.65 -3.26 2.70
CA LEU A 394 8.77 -4.62 3.21
C LEU A 394 9.24 -4.67 4.68
N PRO A 395 10.28 -3.93 5.12
CA PRO A 395 10.59 -3.89 6.54
C PRO A 395 9.51 -3.16 7.37
N GLU A 396 8.79 -2.17 6.81
CA GLU A 396 7.64 -1.52 7.46
C GLU A 396 6.60 -2.53 7.94
N LEU A 397 6.18 -3.45 7.05
CA LEU A 397 5.18 -4.45 7.40
C LEU A 397 5.67 -5.43 8.48
N LEU A 398 6.97 -5.67 8.58
CA LEU A 398 7.56 -6.52 9.62
C LEU A 398 7.61 -5.81 10.97
N VAL A 399 8.19 -4.62 11.00
CA VAL A 399 8.37 -3.82 12.23
C VAL A 399 7.02 -3.49 12.85
N PHE A 400 6.13 -2.86 12.08
CA PHE A 400 4.83 -2.45 12.62
C PHE A 400 3.83 -3.60 12.74
N GLY A 401 3.97 -4.67 11.95
CA GLY A 401 3.25 -5.91 12.18
C GLY A 401 3.59 -6.53 13.52
N ALA A 402 4.90 -6.60 13.87
CA ALA A 402 5.35 -7.08 15.16
C ALA A 402 4.85 -6.19 16.31
N ARG A 403 5.02 -4.87 16.20
CA ARG A 403 4.59 -3.90 17.23
C ARG A 403 3.08 -3.97 17.48
N ALA A 404 2.26 -3.99 16.44
CA ALA A 404 0.81 -4.14 16.55
C ALA A 404 0.43 -5.47 17.20
N GLY A 405 1.13 -6.57 16.84
CA GLY A 405 0.92 -7.87 17.43
C GLY A 405 1.22 -7.90 18.93
N HIS A 406 2.35 -7.33 19.36
CA HIS A 406 2.72 -7.22 20.79
C HIS A 406 1.70 -6.38 21.57
N ALA A 407 1.36 -5.18 21.08
CA ALA A 407 0.42 -4.29 21.74
C ALA A 407 -0.99 -4.87 21.82
N ALA A 408 -1.47 -5.53 20.76
CA ALA A 408 -2.76 -6.21 20.78
C ALA A 408 -2.80 -7.39 21.76
N ALA A 409 -1.68 -8.14 21.91
CA ALA A 409 -1.57 -9.24 22.88
C ALA A 409 -1.64 -8.73 24.32
N GLU A 410 -0.96 -7.64 24.63
CA GLU A 410 -1.01 -7.01 25.96
C GLU A 410 -2.42 -6.48 26.28
N TYR A 411 -3.07 -5.83 25.30
CA TYR A 411 -4.44 -5.33 25.45
C TYR A 411 -5.44 -6.47 25.69
N ALA A 412 -5.41 -7.52 24.86
CA ALA A 412 -6.34 -8.64 24.96
C ALA A 412 -6.26 -9.38 26.31
N ALA A 413 -5.06 -9.44 26.91
CA ALA A 413 -4.87 -10.07 28.23
C ALA A 413 -5.64 -9.38 29.37
N THR A 414 -6.06 -8.12 29.17
CA THR A 414 -6.76 -7.30 30.18
C THR A 414 -8.17 -6.88 29.76
N ALA A 415 -8.64 -7.31 28.59
CA ALA A 415 -9.90 -6.87 28.02
C ALA A 415 -11.10 -7.43 28.82
N ALA A 416 -12.10 -6.56 29.04
CA ALA A 416 -13.36 -6.99 29.66
C ALA A 416 -14.23 -7.76 28.64
N ALA A 417 -15.12 -8.62 29.12
CA ALA A 417 -16.04 -9.37 28.26
C ALA A 417 -16.98 -8.44 27.45
N ALA A 418 -17.33 -8.87 26.23
CA ALA A 418 -18.28 -8.15 25.39
C ALA A 418 -19.71 -8.24 25.93
N SER A 419 -20.52 -7.19 25.68
CA SER A 419 -21.93 -7.17 26.03
C SER A 419 -22.78 -7.93 25.00
N PRO A 420 -24.04 -8.26 25.32
CA PRO A 420 -25.00 -8.84 24.36
C PRO A 420 -25.29 -7.95 23.14
N ALA A 421 -24.99 -6.63 23.19
CA ALA A 421 -25.18 -5.70 22.08
C ALA A 421 -24.39 -6.09 20.82
N VAL A 422 -23.20 -6.69 21.00
CA VAL A 422 -22.37 -7.19 19.89
C VAL A 422 -23.10 -8.21 19.02
N GLN A 423 -23.89 -9.12 19.66
CA GLN A 423 -24.67 -10.10 18.92
C GLN A 423 -25.83 -9.48 18.14
N ALA A 424 -26.39 -8.37 18.61
CA ALA A 424 -27.41 -7.63 17.89
C ALA A 424 -26.82 -6.96 16.64
N GLN A 425 -25.63 -6.34 16.75
CA GLN A 425 -24.90 -5.79 15.60
C GLN A 425 -24.56 -6.87 14.57
N ALA A 426 -24.07 -8.02 15.01
CA ALA A 426 -23.78 -9.14 14.12
C ALA A 426 -25.01 -9.60 13.33
N ARG A 427 -26.16 -9.75 13.99
CA ARG A 427 -27.42 -10.08 13.32
C ARG A 427 -27.88 -9.01 12.32
N THR A 428 -27.68 -7.74 12.65
CA THR A 428 -27.99 -6.62 11.72
C THR A 428 -27.13 -6.72 10.46
N GLU A 429 -25.85 -7.07 10.61
CA GLU A 429 -24.94 -7.25 9.48
C GLU A 429 -25.30 -8.52 8.67
N GLU A 430 -25.60 -9.63 9.32
CA GLU A 430 -26.11 -10.85 8.64
C GLU A 430 -27.32 -10.52 7.77
N GLN A 431 -28.31 -9.79 8.32
CA GLN A 431 -29.49 -9.34 7.57
C GLN A 431 -29.14 -8.37 6.43
N ARG A 432 -28.11 -7.53 6.60
CA ARG A 432 -27.63 -6.67 5.52
C ARG A 432 -27.04 -7.50 4.39
N LEU A 433 -26.18 -8.45 4.69
CA LEU A 433 -25.56 -9.33 3.69
C LEU A 433 -26.59 -10.17 2.93
N GLU A 434 -27.60 -10.70 3.62
CA GLU A 434 -28.71 -11.40 2.97
C GLU A 434 -29.52 -10.48 2.03
N ARG A 435 -29.75 -9.24 2.43
CA ARG A 435 -30.37 -8.24 1.54
C ARG A 435 -29.51 -7.92 0.33
N GLU A 436 -28.18 -7.78 0.51
CA GLU A 436 -27.25 -7.52 -0.60
C GLU A 436 -27.22 -8.72 -1.57
N LEU A 437 -27.23 -9.95 -1.06
CA LEU A 437 -27.31 -11.15 -1.88
C LEU A 437 -28.64 -11.22 -2.67
N GLY A 438 -29.75 -10.81 -2.05
CA GLY A 438 -31.07 -10.75 -2.70
C GLY A 438 -31.34 -9.46 -3.48
N ARG A 439 -30.35 -8.58 -3.62
CA ARG A 439 -30.52 -7.24 -4.17
C ARG A 439 -30.68 -7.26 -5.68
N HIS A 440 -31.93 -7.06 -6.13
CA HIS A 440 -32.24 -6.85 -7.53
C HIS A 440 -32.13 -5.37 -7.86
N GLY A 441 -31.33 -5.00 -8.86
CA GLY A 441 -31.30 -3.66 -9.41
C GLY A 441 -32.52 -3.39 -10.30
N ASP A 442 -32.74 -2.12 -10.61
CA ASP A 442 -33.73 -1.71 -11.60
C ASP A 442 -33.30 -1.99 -13.05
N GLY A 443 -32.13 -2.63 -13.23
CA GLY A 443 -31.51 -2.96 -14.52
C GLY A 443 -30.81 -1.80 -15.19
N ALA A 444 -30.88 -0.58 -14.64
CA ALA A 444 -30.25 0.62 -15.21
C ALA A 444 -28.79 0.80 -14.75
N GLU A 445 -28.43 0.29 -13.55
CA GLU A 445 -27.13 0.49 -12.92
C GLU A 445 -26.38 -0.82 -12.71
N ARG A 446 -25.17 -0.90 -13.26
CA ARG A 446 -24.26 -2.05 -13.05
C ARG A 446 -23.09 -1.66 -12.16
N ILE A 447 -22.73 -2.51 -11.20
CA ILE A 447 -21.57 -2.29 -10.32
C ILE A 447 -20.27 -2.10 -11.10
N ALA A 448 -20.10 -2.76 -12.25
CA ALA A 448 -18.93 -2.63 -13.11
C ALA A 448 -18.80 -1.23 -13.72
N ASP A 449 -19.93 -0.64 -14.15
CA ASP A 449 -19.95 0.70 -14.74
C ASP A 449 -19.63 1.77 -13.68
N ILE A 450 -20.24 1.67 -12.49
CA ILE A 450 -19.97 2.56 -11.36
C ILE A 450 -18.49 2.49 -10.97
N ARG A 451 -17.92 1.28 -10.89
CA ARG A 451 -16.50 1.07 -10.61
C ARG A 451 -15.60 1.74 -11.65
N THR A 452 -15.92 1.58 -12.93
CA THR A 452 -15.16 2.18 -14.04
C THR A 452 -15.21 3.70 -13.99
N GLU A 453 -16.38 4.28 -13.75
CA GLU A 453 -16.54 5.74 -13.64
C GLU A 453 -15.83 6.30 -12.39
N MET A 454 -15.89 5.61 -11.25
CA MET A 454 -15.13 5.96 -10.04
C MET A 454 -13.62 5.98 -10.33
N GLN A 455 -13.11 4.93 -10.98
CA GLN A 455 -11.70 4.82 -11.33
C GLN A 455 -11.26 5.95 -12.30
N ALA A 456 -12.07 6.25 -13.31
CA ALA A 456 -11.80 7.35 -14.24
C ALA A 456 -11.80 8.72 -13.53
N THR A 457 -12.71 8.91 -12.57
CA THR A 457 -12.77 10.11 -11.73
C THR A 457 -11.49 10.27 -10.92
N LEU A 458 -11.01 9.21 -10.27
CA LEU A 458 -9.77 9.23 -9.49
C LEU A 458 -8.54 9.48 -10.36
N GLU A 459 -8.44 8.84 -11.54
CA GLU A 459 -7.32 9.05 -12.47
C GLU A 459 -7.23 10.51 -12.92
N THR A 460 -8.39 11.13 -13.20
CA THR A 460 -8.45 12.53 -13.66
C THR A 460 -8.17 13.52 -12.53
N ALA A 461 -8.77 13.32 -11.34
CA ALA A 461 -8.75 14.31 -10.28
C ALA A 461 -7.60 14.13 -9.28
N ALA A 462 -7.21 12.90 -8.99
CA ALA A 462 -6.18 12.55 -8.01
C ALA A 462 -4.93 11.91 -8.64
N GLY A 463 -4.66 12.24 -9.90
CA GLY A 463 -3.47 11.83 -10.64
C GLY A 463 -2.18 12.48 -10.11
N ILE A 464 -1.11 12.46 -10.93
CA ILE A 464 0.20 13.04 -10.58
C ILE A 464 0.07 14.55 -10.35
N TYR A 465 -0.63 15.26 -11.24
CA TYR A 465 -0.98 16.67 -11.08
C TYR A 465 -2.48 16.85 -10.88
N ARG A 466 -2.86 17.81 -10.07
CA ARG A 466 -4.23 18.06 -9.58
C ARG A 466 -4.54 19.55 -9.57
N ASP A 467 -5.81 19.91 -9.58
CA ASP A 467 -6.26 21.29 -9.40
C ASP A 467 -7.60 21.33 -8.63
N GLY A 468 -7.86 22.45 -7.94
CA GLY A 468 -9.05 22.62 -7.11
C GLY A 468 -10.37 22.45 -7.85
N PRO A 469 -10.56 23.09 -9.04
CA PRO A 469 -11.77 22.91 -9.83
C PRO A 469 -12.08 21.46 -10.21
N THR A 470 -11.06 20.69 -10.60
CA THR A 470 -11.21 19.26 -10.96
C THR A 470 -11.52 18.41 -9.72
N LEU A 471 -10.81 18.65 -8.61
CA LEU A 471 -11.08 17.97 -7.33
C LEU A 471 -12.49 18.25 -6.81
N THR A 472 -12.98 19.51 -6.88
CA THR A 472 -14.34 19.87 -6.47
C THR A 472 -15.40 19.13 -7.28
N LYS A 473 -15.23 19.02 -8.59
CA LYS A 473 -16.13 18.22 -9.44
C LYS A 473 -16.10 16.74 -9.07
N ALA A 474 -14.92 16.23 -8.74
CA ALA A 474 -14.75 14.82 -8.36
C ALA A 474 -15.45 14.48 -7.04
N VAL A 475 -15.44 15.39 -6.04
CA VAL A 475 -16.22 15.23 -4.80
C VAL A 475 -17.70 14.99 -5.13
N GLU A 476 -18.28 15.86 -5.98
CA GLU A 476 -19.68 15.71 -6.39
C GLU A 476 -19.92 14.44 -7.21
N GLN A 477 -18.98 14.08 -8.10
CA GLN A 477 -19.09 12.86 -8.91
C GLN A 477 -19.09 11.59 -8.02
N ILE A 478 -18.23 11.52 -7.01
CA ILE A 478 -18.22 10.36 -6.08
C ILE A 478 -19.53 10.29 -5.31
N ARG A 479 -20.08 11.42 -4.85
CA ARG A 479 -21.38 11.45 -4.19
C ARG A 479 -22.50 10.90 -5.09
N VAL A 480 -22.52 11.31 -6.36
CA VAL A 480 -23.47 10.79 -7.36
C VAL A 480 -23.28 9.28 -7.55
N LEU A 481 -22.04 8.79 -7.61
CA LEU A 481 -21.76 7.36 -7.74
C LEU A 481 -22.20 6.57 -6.51
N GLN A 482 -22.07 7.11 -5.30
CA GLN A 482 -22.62 6.50 -4.07
C GLN A 482 -24.16 6.41 -4.12
N GLU A 483 -24.85 7.43 -4.62
CA GLU A 483 -26.31 7.41 -4.81
C GLU A 483 -26.74 6.39 -5.87
N ARG A 484 -26.00 6.27 -6.97
CA ARG A 484 -26.24 5.27 -8.02
C ARG A 484 -25.95 3.87 -7.51
N PHE A 485 -24.87 3.68 -6.75
CA PHE A 485 -24.55 2.42 -6.10
C PHE A 485 -25.70 1.92 -5.21
N ALA A 486 -26.40 2.83 -4.53
CA ALA A 486 -27.57 2.46 -3.72
C ALA A 486 -28.71 1.81 -4.53
N LYS A 487 -28.75 1.97 -5.86
CA LYS A 487 -29.76 1.41 -6.79
C LYS A 487 -29.25 0.23 -7.60
N ALA A 488 -27.93 0.01 -7.63
CA ALA A 488 -27.32 -1.10 -8.35
C ALA A 488 -27.71 -2.45 -7.73
N GLY A 489 -27.84 -3.48 -8.53
CA GLY A 489 -28.09 -4.86 -8.10
C GLY A 489 -27.00 -5.80 -8.57
N ILE A 490 -27.20 -7.09 -8.27
CA ILE A 490 -26.38 -8.19 -8.77
C ILE A 490 -27.27 -9.19 -9.54
N ASP A 491 -26.69 -9.89 -10.49
CA ASP A 491 -27.37 -10.91 -11.30
C ASP A 491 -27.20 -12.33 -10.68
N ASP A 492 -26.06 -12.57 -10.01
CA ASP A 492 -25.79 -13.85 -9.34
C ASP A 492 -26.26 -13.79 -7.87
N HIS A 493 -27.28 -14.57 -7.55
CA HIS A 493 -27.84 -14.73 -6.19
C HIS A 493 -27.43 -16.05 -5.53
N SER A 494 -26.48 -16.77 -6.11
CA SER A 494 -25.94 -18.00 -5.51
C SER A 494 -25.04 -17.70 -4.32
N HIS A 495 -24.93 -18.68 -3.41
CA HIS A 495 -24.03 -18.55 -2.24
C HIS A 495 -22.58 -18.98 -2.55
N THR A 496 -22.38 -19.84 -3.55
CA THR A 496 -21.08 -20.50 -3.78
C THR A 496 -20.19 -19.65 -4.68
N PHE A 497 -19.06 -19.19 -4.16
CA PHE A 497 -18.09 -18.37 -4.87
C PHE A 497 -18.72 -17.19 -5.64
N ASN A 498 -19.66 -16.49 -5.00
CA ASN A 498 -20.33 -15.36 -5.60
C ASN A 498 -19.38 -14.17 -5.71
N THR A 499 -18.71 -14.07 -6.87
CA THR A 499 -17.75 -13.01 -7.15
C THR A 499 -18.43 -11.66 -7.39
N GLU A 500 -19.70 -11.65 -7.77
CA GLU A 500 -20.46 -10.43 -7.97
C GLU A 500 -20.86 -9.79 -6.63
N LEU A 501 -21.31 -10.61 -5.66
CA LEU A 501 -21.51 -10.13 -4.27
C LEU A 501 -20.21 -9.58 -3.69
N THR A 502 -19.09 -10.30 -3.89
CA THR A 502 -17.78 -9.80 -3.45
C THR A 502 -17.44 -8.45 -4.08
N ALA A 503 -17.64 -8.31 -5.40
CA ALA A 503 -17.39 -7.07 -6.12
C ALA A 503 -18.31 -5.91 -5.66
N LEU A 504 -19.57 -6.22 -5.31
CA LEU A 504 -20.50 -5.25 -4.73
C LEU A 504 -20.01 -4.74 -3.37
N LEU A 505 -19.58 -5.65 -2.49
CA LEU A 505 -19.06 -5.32 -1.15
C LEU A 505 -17.75 -4.52 -1.25
N GLU A 506 -16.84 -4.91 -2.14
CA GLU A 506 -15.61 -4.17 -2.43
C GLU A 506 -15.91 -2.76 -2.93
N LEU A 507 -16.80 -2.62 -3.92
CA LEU A 507 -17.14 -1.32 -4.50
C LEU A 507 -17.73 -0.36 -3.46
N SER A 508 -18.54 -0.86 -2.54
CA SER A 508 -19.04 -0.09 -1.40
C SER A 508 -17.91 0.55 -0.60
N GLY A 509 -16.86 -0.23 -0.26
CA GLY A 509 -15.67 0.28 0.45
C GLY A 509 -14.79 1.18 -0.43
N MET A 510 -14.64 0.84 -1.72
CA MET A 510 -13.87 1.64 -2.67
C MET A 510 -14.44 3.05 -2.84
N LEU A 511 -15.75 3.22 -2.84
CA LEU A 511 -16.39 4.53 -2.92
C LEU A 511 -16.10 5.40 -1.69
N ASP A 512 -16.12 4.81 -0.47
CA ASP A 512 -15.72 5.54 0.74
C ASP A 512 -14.24 5.95 0.68
N VAL A 513 -13.36 5.05 0.28
CA VAL A 513 -11.92 5.33 0.15
C VAL A 513 -11.65 6.37 -0.95
N ALA A 514 -12.35 6.31 -2.08
CA ALA A 514 -12.25 7.30 -3.14
C ALA A 514 -12.65 8.71 -2.64
N GLN A 515 -13.73 8.80 -1.88
CA GLN A 515 -14.13 10.05 -1.21
C GLN A 515 -13.00 10.59 -0.35
N THR A 516 -12.40 9.76 0.52
CA THR A 516 -11.33 10.23 1.43
C THR A 516 -10.09 10.72 0.68
N ILE A 517 -9.71 10.10 -0.44
CA ILE A 517 -8.57 10.53 -1.26
C ILE A 517 -8.84 11.91 -1.86
N ILE A 518 -10.02 12.11 -2.46
CA ILE A 518 -10.36 13.35 -3.16
C ILE A 518 -10.55 14.51 -2.16
N GLU A 519 -11.26 14.27 -1.05
CA GLU A 519 -11.48 15.29 -0.01
C GLU A 519 -10.17 15.71 0.64
N SER A 520 -9.27 14.77 0.99
CA SER A 520 -7.95 15.09 1.53
C SER A 520 -7.12 15.91 0.52
N ALA A 521 -7.13 15.53 -0.77
CA ALA A 521 -6.42 16.24 -1.82
C ALA A 521 -6.97 17.65 -2.08
N LEU A 522 -8.29 17.85 -1.96
CA LEU A 522 -8.92 19.17 -2.12
C LEU A 522 -8.51 20.14 -1.01
N HIS A 523 -8.47 19.65 0.24
CA HIS A 523 -8.18 20.46 1.41
C HIS A 523 -6.70 20.79 1.61
N ARG A 524 -5.77 20.04 0.97
CA ARG A 524 -4.34 20.36 0.99
C ARG A 524 -3.97 21.31 -0.15
N GLU A 525 -3.82 22.57 0.15
CA GLU A 525 -3.54 23.65 -0.81
C GLU A 525 -2.03 23.95 -0.90
N GLU A 526 -1.25 22.91 -1.17
CA GLU A 526 0.20 22.99 -1.42
C GLU A 526 0.63 21.92 -2.44
N SER A 527 1.90 21.93 -2.84
CA SER A 527 2.55 20.85 -3.59
C SER A 527 3.68 20.24 -2.77
N ARG A 528 3.56 18.93 -2.44
CA ARG A 528 4.53 18.19 -1.63
C ARG A 528 4.58 16.72 -2.08
N GLY A 529 5.78 16.20 -2.37
CA GLY A 529 5.98 14.80 -2.72
C GLY A 529 5.09 14.33 -3.87
N ALA A 530 4.24 13.34 -3.60
CA ALA A 530 3.31 12.77 -4.57
C ALA A 530 2.02 13.62 -4.78
N HIS A 531 1.76 14.61 -3.94
CA HIS A 531 0.64 15.53 -4.08
C HIS A 531 1.10 16.83 -4.74
N GLN A 532 0.71 17.04 -6.01
CA GLN A 532 1.11 18.21 -6.80
C GLN A 532 -0.11 18.99 -7.27
N ARG A 533 -0.28 20.20 -6.74
CA ARG A 533 -1.36 21.13 -7.06
C ARG A 533 -0.87 22.17 -8.06
N THR A 534 -1.44 22.20 -9.26
CA THR A 534 -1.07 23.20 -10.29
C THR A 534 -1.50 24.61 -9.91
N ASP A 535 -2.55 24.74 -9.13
CA ASP A 535 -3.05 25.99 -8.54
C ASP A 535 -2.29 26.43 -7.26
N PHE A 536 -1.61 25.49 -6.57
CA PHE A 536 -0.75 25.74 -5.42
C PHE A 536 0.62 25.04 -5.60
N PRO A 537 1.48 25.53 -6.51
CA PRO A 537 2.65 24.77 -6.98
C PRO A 537 3.84 24.75 -5.99
N LYS A 538 3.73 25.40 -4.84
CA LYS A 538 4.79 25.48 -3.83
C LYS A 538 4.45 24.65 -2.60
N ARG A 539 5.50 24.14 -1.94
CA ARG A 539 5.41 23.57 -0.60
C ARG A 539 5.18 24.70 0.41
N ASP A 540 4.30 24.47 1.37
CA ASP A 540 3.94 25.45 2.41
C ASP A 540 4.09 24.81 3.79
N ASP A 541 5.29 24.98 4.40
CA ASP A 541 5.58 24.44 5.72
C ASP A 541 4.89 25.22 6.85
N ASP A 542 4.48 26.46 6.61
CA ASP A 542 3.83 27.29 7.64
C ASP A 542 2.39 26.81 7.93
N HIS A 543 1.67 26.30 6.91
CA HIS A 543 0.28 25.88 7.04
C HIS A 543 0.09 24.36 6.92
N TYR A 544 0.94 23.67 6.13
CA TYR A 544 0.74 22.27 5.75
C TYR A 544 1.84 21.30 6.18
N LEU A 545 2.76 21.71 7.09
CA LEU A 545 3.65 20.75 7.77
C LEU A 545 2.83 19.99 8.84
N ALA A 546 1.78 19.37 8.39
CA ALA A 546 0.80 18.63 9.18
C ALA A 546 0.19 17.49 8.37
N HIS A 547 -0.14 16.41 9.05
CA HIS A 547 -0.92 15.31 8.49
C HIS A 547 -2.36 15.74 8.28
N THR A 548 -2.98 15.29 7.21
CA THR A 548 -4.41 15.39 6.98
C THR A 548 -5.11 14.23 7.69
N LEU A 549 -6.05 14.51 8.58
CA LEU A 549 -6.93 13.50 9.18
C LEU A 549 -8.33 13.65 8.59
N ILE A 550 -8.89 12.56 8.11
CA ILE A 550 -10.26 12.55 7.59
C ILE A 550 -11.15 11.64 8.44
N HIS A 551 -12.23 12.20 8.94
CA HIS A 551 -13.22 11.57 9.81
C HIS A 551 -14.53 11.34 9.06
N ARG A 552 -15.23 10.27 9.39
CA ARG A 552 -16.57 10.00 8.90
C ARG A 552 -17.61 10.60 9.84
N GLU A 553 -18.45 11.49 9.32
CA GLU A 553 -19.57 12.04 10.07
C GLU A 553 -20.79 11.11 10.04
N SER A 554 -21.73 11.33 10.94
CA SER A 554 -22.91 10.47 11.10
C SER A 554 -23.85 10.45 9.89
N ASP A 555 -23.82 11.48 9.06
CA ASP A 555 -24.58 11.59 7.81
C ASP A 555 -23.83 10.98 6.60
N GLY A 556 -22.62 10.42 6.82
CA GLY A 556 -21.78 9.85 5.78
C GLY A 556 -20.86 10.84 5.08
N THR A 557 -20.93 12.13 5.39
CA THR A 557 -19.97 13.13 4.90
C THR A 557 -18.60 12.96 5.57
N ALA A 558 -17.58 13.57 4.98
CA ALA A 558 -16.23 13.57 5.52
C ALA A 558 -15.90 14.94 6.13
N ARG A 559 -15.17 14.93 7.25
CA ARG A 559 -14.60 16.12 7.89
C ARG A 559 -13.08 15.99 7.96
N VAL A 560 -12.40 17.03 7.50
CA VAL A 560 -10.95 17.08 7.48
C VAL A 560 -10.43 17.89 8.66
N ASP A 561 -9.44 17.33 9.38
CA ASP A 561 -8.66 17.98 10.44
C ASP A 561 -7.16 17.87 10.10
N TYR A 562 -6.32 18.56 10.86
CA TYR A 562 -4.86 18.52 10.71
C TYR A 562 -4.18 18.13 12.02
N LEU A 563 -3.17 17.26 11.93
CA LEU A 563 -2.32 16.84 13.03
C LEU A 563 -0.88 17.28 12.76
N PRO A 564 -0.24 18.07 13.64
CA PRO A 564 1.16 18.46 13.46
C PRO A 564 2.09 17.25 13.31
N VAL A 565 3.09 17.36 12.43
CA VAL A 565 4.14 16.36 12.27
C VAL A 565 5.05 16.34 13.50
N THR A 566 5.44 15.15 13.96
CA THR A 566 6.41 14.99 15.05
C THR A 566 7.84 15.20 14.52
N ILE A 567 8.51 16.25 15.00
CA ILE A 567 9.91 16.56 14.66
C ILE A 567 10.76 16.32 15.88
N THR A 568 11.68 15.35 15.83
CA THR A 568 12.59 15.01 16.93
C THR A 568 14.00 15.56 16.72
N ARG A 569 14.53 15.53 15.48
CA ARG A 569 15.94 15.80 15.20
C ARG A 569 16.19 16.76 14.03
N TRP A 570 15.50 16.60 12.91
CA TRP A 570 15.82 17.32 11.68
C TRP A 570 14.66 18.24 11.27
N PRO A 571 14.89 19.57 11.28
CA PRO A 571 13.90 20.51 10.77
C PRO A 571 13.71 20.33 9.26
N PRO A 572 12.55 20.70 8.70
CA PRO A 572 12.30 20.68 7.27
C PRO A 572 13.38 21.41 6.48
N GLY A 573 13.80 20.79 5.37
CA GLY A 573 14.79 21.34 4.47
C GLY A 573 14.40 21.18 3.00
N GLU A 574 15.27 21.58 2.09
CA GLU A 574 15.07 21.32 0.67
C GLU A 574 15.44 19.87 0.32
N ARG A 575 14.66 19.27 -0.56
CA ARG A 575 14.97 17.97 -1.17
C ARG A 575 15.95 18.20 -2.32
N VAL A 576 17.22 17.85 -2.12
CA VAL A 576 18.26 18.02 -3.12
C VAL A 576 18.67 16.67 -3.70
N TYR A 577 18.59 16.58 -5.03
CA TYR A 577 18.95 15.40 -5.81
C TYR A 577 19.94 15.77 -6.92
N GLY A 578 20.61 14.76 -7.49
CA GLY A 578 21.50 14.97 -8.63
C GLY A 578 22.85 15.65 -8.31
N ARG A 579 23.22 15.78 -7.03
CA ARG A 579 24.50 16.36 -6.58
C ARG A 579 25.40 15.32 -5.95
#